data_ad7c39e539e82e71eaee1b240710122d
#
_entry.id   ad7c39e539e82e71eaee1b240710122d
#
_cell.length_a   1.000
_cell.length_b   1.000
_cell.length_c   1.000
_cell.angle_alpha   90.00
_cell.angle_beta   90.00
_cell.angle_gamma   90.00
#
_symmetry.space_group_name_H-M   'P 1'
#
loop_
_entity.id
_entity.type
_entity.pdbx_description
1 polymer ?
#
loop_
_entity_poly.entity_id
_entity_poly.type
_entity_poly.pdbx_seq_one_letter_code
_entity_poly.pdbx_strand_id
1 'polypeptide(L)'
;MLRKHKLSHYIFPLMLGFLSMNAIAAINVYGPGGPAPAMHEAAKQFKNKTGIDVHVTAGPTSQWADKAKLDADVIYSGSEAMMSDFESLFADKIVKDSIEPIYLRPAAILVRKGNPKHIQGFKDLSKPNTKVLVTHGAGQVGMWEDIAGRTGNIQLTKSFRKNIAMYAPNTGTAKKAWETDSSYDAWLVFNTWGVSNPDIGQIIPIEPELVIYRDTGVALTQHGLKNPEAKSFITFLSSAQGHAIFKQFGWNK
;
A
#
# COMPACT_ATOMS: atom_id res chain seq x y z
N MET A 1 64.28 -53.17 42.49
CA MET A 1 62.80 -53.22 42.30
C MET A 1 62.33 -51.82 41.98
N LEU A 2 62.10 -51.48 40.70
CA LEU A 2 61.64 -50.18 40.22
C LEU A 2 60.14 -50.26 39.79
N ARG A 3 59.29 -49.63 40.53
CA ARG A 3 57.84 -49.48 40.20
C ARG A 3 57.65 -48.42 39.12
N LYS A 4 57.14 -48.87 37.97
CA LYS A 4 56.67 -47.99 36.89
C LYS A 4 55.28 -47.45 37.20
N HIS A 5 55.14 -46.11 37.39
CA HIS A 5 53.83 -45.44 37.43
C HIS A 5 53.32 -45.25 35.99
N LYS A 6 52.14 -45.80 35.69
CA LYS A 6 51.38 -45.47 34.45
C LYS A 6 50.60 -44.21 34.64
N LEU A 7 50.92 -43.15 33.88
CA LEU A 7 50.10 -41.94 33.74
C LEU A 7 48.94 -42.30 32.83
N SER A 8 47.71 -42.24 33.34
CA SER A 8 46.49 -42.36 32.56
C SER A 8 46.10 -40.96 32.05
N HIS A 9 46.12 -40.76 30.74
CA HIS A 9 45.67 -39.51 30.10
C HIS A 9 44.15 -39.60 29.91
N TYR A 10 43.38 -38.86 30.71
CA TYR A 10 41.96 -38.62 30.48
C TYR A 10 41.80 -37.57 29.37
N ILE A 11 41.42 -38.01 28.17
CA ILE A 11 40.99 -37.13 27.08
C ILE A 11 39.54 -36.74 27.35
N PHE A 12 39.30 -35.50 27.73
CA PHE A 12 37.96 -34.92 27.89
C PHE A 12 37.47 -34.43 26.51
N PRO A 13 36.40 -35.01 25.93
CA PRO A 13 35.89 -34.52 24.65
C PRO A 13 35.23 -33.16 24.84
N LEU A 14 35.82 -32.14 24.24
CA LEU A 14 35.24 -30.79 24.13
C LEU A 14 34.05 -30.86 23.18
N MET A 15 32.83 -30.97 23.71
CA MET A 15 31.61 -30.85 22.93
C MET A 15 31.48 -29.39 22.46
N LEU A 16 31.90 -29.09 21.21
CA LEU A 16 31.52 -27.88 20.52
C LEU A 16 30.03 -27.95 20.21
N GLY A 17 29.21 -27.28 21.01
CA GLY A 17 27.81 -27.04 20.69
C GLY A 17 27.74 -26.12 19.50
N PHE A 18 27.41 -26.64 18.32
CA PHE A 18 27.00 -25.81 17.20
C PHE A 18 25.66 -25.13 17.55
N LEU A 19 25.71 -23.88 17.99
CA LEU A 19 24.57 -23.00 17.98
C LEU A 19 24.17 -22.80 16.51
N SER A 20 23.21 -23.56 16.04
CA SER A 20 22.55 -23.27 14.76
C SER A 20 21.89 -21.89 14.87
N MET A 21 22.58 -20.86 14.43
CA MET A 21 21.92 -19.57 14.13
C MET A 21 20.91 -19.86 13.02
N ASN A 22 19.63 -20.03 13.38
CA ASN A 22 18.57 -19.96 12.40
C ASN A 22 18.68 -18.58 11.74
N ALA A 23 19.10 -18.54 10.48
CA ALA A 23 19.04 -17.31 9.70
C ALA A 23 17.56 -16.91 9.65
N ILE A 24 17.22 -15.81 10.32
CA ILE A 24 15.88 -15.24 10.27
C ILE A 24 15.66 -14.81 8.83
N ALA A 25 14.69 -15.43 8.16
CA ALA A 25 14.39 -15.13 6.77
C ALA A 25 13.79 -13.72 6.67
N ALA A 26 14.26 -12.93 5.71
CA ALA A 26 13.66 -11.66 5.39
C ALA A 26 12.20 -11.86 4.90
N ILE A 27 11.36 -10.86 5.09
CA ILE A 27 9.95 -10.89 4.67
C ILE A 27 9.81 -10.17 3.33
N ASN A 28 9.27 -10.85 2.32
CA ASN A 28 8.98 -10.26 1.01
C ASN A 28 7.52 -9.81 0.93
N VAL A 29 7.32 -8.50 0.74
CA VAL A 29 6.01 -7.84 0.73
C VAL A 29 5.76 -7.17 -0.62
N TYR A 30 4.63 -7.47 -1.26
CA TYR A 30 4.31 -6.95 -2.59
C TYR A 30 2.97 -6.24 -2.61
N GLY A 31 2.85 -5.16 -3.41
CA GLY A 31 1.56 -4.47 -3.56
C GLY A 31 1.62 -3.21 -4.42
N PRO A 32 0.51 -2.44 -4.45
CA PRO A 32 0.41 -1.21 -5.24
C PRO A 32 1.17 -0.04 -4.63
N GLY A 33 1.46 0.98 -5.47
CA GLY A 33 2.20 2.17 -5.05
C GLY A 33 1.49 3.09 -4.04
N GLY A 34 0.16 3.03 -3.93
CA GLY A 34 -0.59 3.94 -3.04
C GLY A 34 -0.25 3.79 -1.56
N PRO A 35 -0.31 2.58 -0.98
CA PRO A 35 0.10 2.33 0.41
C PRO A 35 1.61 2.28 0.62
N ALA A 36 2.42 2.21 -0.44
CA ALA A 36 3.85 1.96 -0.35
C ALA A 36 4.63 2.89 0.59
N PRO A 37 4.41 4.22 0.63
CA PRO A 37 5.14 5.08 1.57
C PRO A 37 4.95 4.66 3.03
N ALA A 38 3.72 4.37 3.45
CA ALA A 38 3.42 3.90 4.80
C ALA A 38 4.00 2.49 5.04
N MET A 39 3.92 1.61 4.05
CA MET A 39 4.43 0.23 4.13
C MET A 39 5.97 0.21 4.26
N HIS A 40 6.69 1.06 3.52
CA HIS A 40 8.14 1.20 3.66
C HIS A 40 8.55 1.73 5.05
N GLU A 41 7.83 2.71 5.59
CA GLU A 41 8.12 3.20 6.94
C GLU A 41 7.80 2.13 8.00
N ALA A 42 6.70 1.38 7.82
CA ALA A 42 6.37 0.25 8.70
C ALA A 42 7.46 -0.84 8.65
N ALA A 43 7.94 -1.19 7.45
CA ALA A 43 9.03 -2.13 7.27
C ALA A 43 10.31 -1.69 7.99
N LYS A 44 10.68 -0.41 7.87
CA LYS A 44 11.82 0.18 8.55
C LYS A 44 11.69 0.12 10.06
N GLN A 45 10.52 0.50 10.61
CA GLN A 45 10.29 0.48 12.05
C GLN A 45 10.21 -0.95 12.60
N PHE A 46 9.64 -1.88 11.85
CA PHE A 46 9.64 -3.30 12.21
C PHE A 46 11.07 -3.84 12.30
N LYS A 47 11.92 -3.56 11.29
CA LYS A 47 13.34 -3.92 11.31
C LYS A 47 14.07 -3.34 12.51
N ASN A 48 13.85 -2.06 12.82
CA ASN A 48 14.47 -1.41 13.99
C ASN A 48 14.08 -2.07 15.31
N LYS A 49 12.85 -2.59 15.40
CA LYS A 49 12.31 -3.24 16.60
C LYS A 49 12.74 -4.70 16.74
N THR A 50 12.84 -5.44 15.65
CA THR A 50 12.99 -6.90 15.64
C THR A 50 14.32 -7.38 15.09
N GLY A 51 15.04 -6.55 14.32
CA GLY A 51 16.21 -6.94 13.55
C GLY A 51 15.89 -7.65 12.22
N ILE A 52 14.59 -7.87 11.91
CA ILE A 52 14.15 -8.62 10.73
C ILE A 52 13.98 -7.70 9.53
N ASP A 53 14.59 -8.08 8.41
CA ASP A 53 14.46 -7.35 7.15
C ASP A 53 13.09 -7.58 6.51
N VAL A 54 12.48 -6.48 6.01
CA VAL A 54 11.23 -6.50 5.25
C VAL A 54 11.47 -5.80 3.92
N HIS A 55 11.36 -6.56 2.83
CA HIS A 55 11.55 -6.07 1.47
C HIS A 55 10.21 -5.74 0.83
N VAL A 56 9.90 -4.45 0.70
CA VAL A 56 8.66 -3.98 0.08
C VAL A 56 8.91 -3.70 -1.40
N THR A 57 8.20 -4.43 -2.27
CA THR A 57 8.16 -4.19 -3.72
C THR A 57 6.80 -3.61 -4.09
N ALA A 58 6.80 -2.40 -4.65
CA ALA A 58 5.58 -1.65 -4.91
C ALA A 58 5.51 -1.14 -6.35
N GLY A 59 4.30 -1.09 -6.91
CA GLY A 59 4.07 -0.55 -8.25
C GLY A 59 2.87 -1.18 -8.96
N PRO A 60 2.77 -1.01 -10.29
CA PRO A 60 1.79 -1.73 -11.10
C PRO A 60 1.94 -3.23 -10.95
N THR A 61 0.83 -3.95 -10.77
CA THR A 61 0.80 -5.40 -10.53
C THR A 61 1.59 -6.21 -11.55
N SER A 62 1.52 -5.81 -12.84
CA SER A 62 2.26 -6.47 -13.92
C SER A 62 3.78 -6.43 -13.78
N GLN A 63 4.34 -5.55 -12.95
CA GLN A 63 5.79 -5.43 -12.76
C GLN A 63 6.33 -6.39 -11.70
N TRP A 64 5.49 -6.90 -10.81
CA TRP A 64 5.93 -7.71 -9.69
C TRP A 64 5.17 -9.04 -9.50
N ALA A 65 4.02 -9.23 -10.16
CA ALA A 65 3.16 -10.38 -9.93
C ALA A 65 3.86 -11.73 -10.11
N ASP A 66 4.66 -11.89 -11.17
CA ASP A 66 5.33 -13.17 -11.45
C ASP A 66 6.37 -13.51 -10.38
N LYS A 67 7.12 -12.51 -9.91
CA LYS A 67 8.04 -12.70 -8.79
C LYS A 67 7.29 -13.01 -7.49
N ALA A 68 6.22 -12.30 -7.22
CA ALA A 68 5.40 -12.50 -6.02
C ALA A 68 4.79 -13.91 -5.96
N LYS A 69 4.42 -14.51 -7.09
CA LYS A 69 3.96 -15.92 -7.14
C LYS A 69 5.00 -16.93 -6.63
N LEU A 70 6.27 -16.55 -6.67
CA LEU A 70 7.38 -17.42 -6.27
C LEU A 70 7.78 -17.23 -4.79
N ASP A 71 7.85 -15.98 -4.33
CA ASP A 71 8.54 -15.66 -3.08
C ASP A 71 7.80 -14.64 -2.18
N ALA A 72 6.58 -14.23 -2.50
CA ALA A 72 5.85 -13.33 -1.62
C ALA A 72 5.49 -14.02 -0.31
N ASP A 73 5.80 -13.39 0.81
CA ASP A 73 5.28 -13.74 2.13
C ASP A 73 3.95 -13.04 2.41
N VAL A 74 3.87 -11.76 2.05
CA VAL A 74 2.69 -10.89 2.25
C VAL A 74 2.37 -10.15 0.96
N ILE A 75 1.09 -10.09 0.63
CA ILE A 75 0.57 -9.22 -0.43
C ILE A 75 -0.33 -8.18 0.24
N TYR A 76 -0.22 -6.92 -0.18
CA TYR A 76 -1.13 -5.87 0.25
C TYR A 76 -1.86 -5.26 -0.94
N SER A 77 -3.09 -4.82 -0.71
CA SER A 77 -3.96 -4.21 -1.72
C SER A 77 -4.09 -2.69 -1.54
N GLY A 78 -4.79 -2.05 -2.46
CA GLY A 78 -5.22 -0.65 -2.36
C GLY A 78 -6.73 -0.48 -2.37
N SER A 79 -7.47 -1.59 -2.33
CA SER A 79 -8.93 -1.67 -2.16
C SER A 79 -9.36 -3.13 -2.08
N GLU A 80 -10.56 -3.40 -1.57
CA GLU A 80 -11.17 -4.74 -1.59
C GLU A 80 -11.34 -5.28 -3.03
N ALA A 81 -11.73 -4.45 -3.98
CA ALA A 81 -11.80 -4.87 -5.38
C ALA A 81 -10.45 -5.37 -5.90
N MET A 82 -9.36 -4.66 -5.54
CA MET A 82 -8.00 -5.11 -5.91
C MET A 82 -7.60 -6.39 -5.18
N MET A 83 -8.01 -6.58 -3.92
CA MET A 83 -7.74 -7.82 -3.19
C MET A 83 -8.46 -9.01 -3.85
N SER A 84 -9.71 -8.83 -4.30
CA SER A 84 -10.45 -9.83 -5.06
C SER A 84 -9.78 -10.17 -6.40
N ASP A 85 -9.23 -9.16 -7.10
CA ASP A 85 -8.41 -9.40 -8.30
C ASP A 85 -7.16 -10.22 -7.96
N PHE A 86 -6.53 -9.95 -6.81
CA PHE A 86 -5.36 -10.72 -6.35
C PHE A 86 -5.73 -12.16 -5.97
N GLU A 87 -6.88 -12.40 -5.34
CA GLU A 87 -7.37 -13.76 -5.11
C GLU A 87 -7.47 -14.55 -6.42
N SER A 88 -7.96 -13.92 -7.48
CA SER A 88 -8.06 -14.53 -8.80
C SER A 88 -6.68 -14.72 -9.46
N LEU A 89 -5.81 -13.71 -9.39
CA LEU A 89 -4.48 -13.71 -10.04
C LEU A 89 -3.50 -14.69 -9.39
N PHE A 90 -3.53 -14.79 -8.07
CA PHE A 90 -2.63 -15.65 -7.28
C PHE A 90 -3.25 -16.99 -6.90
N ALA A 91 -4.55 -17.16 -7.17
CA ALA A 91 -5.30 -18.40 -6.97
C ALA A 91 -5.03 -19.08 -5.61
N ASP A 92 -4.47 -20.30 -5.62
CA ASP A 92 -4.15 -21.11 -4.45
C ASP A 92 -2.98 -20.58 -3.60
N LYS A 93 -2.31 -19.51 -4.04
CA LYS A 93 -1.16 -18.95 -3.32
C LYS A 93 -1.54 -17.97 -2.21
N ILE A 94 -2.70 -17.33 -2.29
CA ILE A 94 -3.22 -16.49 -1.20
C ILE A 94 -3.94 -17.37 -0.17
N VAL A 95 -3.66 -17.12 1.09
CA VAL A 95 -4.37 -17.72 2.23
C VAL A 95 -5.61 -16.89 2.49
N LYS A 96 -6.75 -17.29 1.97
CA LYS A 96 -8.00 -16.51 2.00
C LYS A 96 -8.42 -16.08 3.40
N ASP A 97 -8.31 -16.96 4.37
CA ASP A 97 -8.66 -16.69 5.77
C ASP A 97 -7.71 -15.70 6.47
N SER A 98 -6.64 -15.29 5.80
CA SER A 98 -5.70 -14.29 6.30
C SER A 98 -5.93 -12.89 5.71
N ILE A 99 -6.89 -12.74 4.81
CA ILE A 99 -7.22 -11.45 4.20
C ILE A 99 -7.82 -10.55 5.27
N GLU A 100 -7.18 -9.41 5.51
CA GLU A 100 -7.61 -8.45 6.53
C GLU A 100 -7.47 -7.02 6.01
N PRO A 101 -8.57 -6.23 5.92
CA PRO A 101 -8.48 -4.78 5.71
C PRO A 101 -7.92 -4.13 6.97
N ILE A 102 -6.91 -3.29 6.82
CA ILE A 102 -6.19 -2.71 7.97
C ILE A 102 -6.41 -1.21 8.15
N TYR A 103 -6.52 -0.43 7.08
CA TYR A 103 -6.69 1.02 7.12
C TYR A 103 -7.55 1.52 5.98
N LEU A 104 -8.25 2.65 6.22
CA LEU A 104 -9.06 3.37 5.23
C LEU A 104 -8.39 4.67 4.82
N ARG A 105 -8.64 5.11 3.59
CA ARG A 105 -8.27 6.44 3.11
C ARG A 105 -9.43 7.09 2.36
N PRO A 106 -9.69 8.39 2.54
CA PRO A 106 -10.71 9.10 1.80
C PRO A 106 -10.24 9.44 0.38
N ALA A 107 -11.18 9.41 -0.57
CA ALA A 107 -11.01 10.12 -1.82
C ALA A 107 -10.88 11.62 -1.56
N ALA A 108 -10.10 12.30 -2.37
CA ALA A 108 -9.83 13.72 -2.26
C ALA A 108 -9.55 14.33 -3.64
N ILE A 109 -9.39 15.63 -3.70
CA ILE A 109 -9.06 16.37 -4.90
C ILE A 109 -7.69 17.00 -4.70
N LEU A 110 -6.73 16.69 -5.56
CA LEU A 110 -5.48 17.42 -5.63
C LEU A 110 -5.67 18.59 -6.61
N VAL A 111 -5.41 19.81 -6.16
CA VAL A 111 -5.46 21.01 -6.97
C VAL A 111 -4.08 21.66 -7.07
N ARG A 112 -3.88 22.55 -8.04
CA ARG A 112 -2.65 23.34 -8.13
C ARG A 112 -2.44 24.19 -6.86
N LYS A 113 -1.19 24.45 -6.50
CA LYS A 113 -0.88 25.33 -5.35
C LYS A 113 -1.58 26.67 -5.51
N GLY A 114 -2.18 27.14 -4.42
CA GLY A 114 -2.98 28.37 -4.42
C GLY A 114 -4.40 28.20 -4.96
N ASN A 115 -4.78 27.02 -5.44
CA ASN A 115 -6.14 26.68 -5.89
C ASN A 115 -6.75 27.73 -6.84
N PRO A 116 -6.15 27.98 -8.00
CA PRO A 116 -6.55 29.11 -8.89
C PRO A 116 -7.98 28.97 -9.44
N LYS A 117 -8.57 27.77 -9.41
CA LYS A 117 -9.96 27.52 -9.80
C LYS A 117 -10.95 27.61 -8.64
N HIS A 118 -10.47 27.90 -7.43
CA HIS A 118 -11.30 27.98 -6.21
C HIS A 118 -12.18 26.74 -6.00
N ILE A 119 -11.63 25.54 -6.26
CA ILE A 119 -12.31 24.25 -6.07
C ILE A 119 -12.44 24.00 -4.57
N GLN A 120 -13.66 23.78 -4.08
CA GLN A 120 -13.98 23.54 -2.68
C GLN A 120 -14.49 22.13 -2.39
N GLY A 121 -14.86 21.37 -3.45
CA GLY A 121 -15.37 20.02 -3.33
C GLY A 121 -15.59 19.38 -4.69
N PHE A 122 -16.18 18.16 -4.69
CA PHE A 122 -16.41 17.38 -5.89
C PHE A 122 -17.37 18.06 -6.88
N LYS A 123 -18.40 18.73 -6.37
CA LYS A 123 -19.39 19.42 -7.22
C LYS A 123 -18.76 20.49 -8.10
N ASP A 124 -17.70 21.13 -7.64
CA ASP A 124 -16.97 22.15 -8.41
C ASP A 124 -16.25 21.58 -9.64
N LEU A 125 -15.91 20.28 -9.60
CA LEU A 125 -15.29 19.59 -10.74
C LEU A 125 -16.22 19.46 -11.95
N SER A 126 -17.52 19.69 -11.75
CA SER A 126 -18.56 19.69 -12.81
C SER A 126 -18.76 21.07 -13.45
N LYS A 127 -18.10 22.11 -12.95
CA LYS A 127 -18.21 23.48 -13.52
C LYS A 127 -17.58 23.54 -14.91
N PRO A 128 -18.11 24.37 -15.82
CA PRO A 128 -17.53 24.53 -17.15
C PRO A 128 -16.03 24.91 -17.10
N ASN A 129 -15.28 24.44 -18.10
CA ASN A 129 -13.86 24.73 -18.26
C ASN A 129 -12.96 24.26 -17.10
N THR A 130 -13.38 23.22 -16.37
CA THR A 130 -12.55 22.53 -15.39
C THR A 130 -11.95 21.28 -16.04
N LYS A 131 -10.62 21.16 -16.08
CA LYS A 131 -9.92 20.00 -16.61
C LYS A 131 -9.53 19.04 -15.48
N VAL A 132 -10.17 17.87 -15.47
CA VAL A 132 -9.99 16.88 -14.41
C VAL A 132 -9.18 15.70 -14.91
N LEU A 133 -8.16 15.33 -14.16
CA LEU A 133 -7.41 14.08 -14.29
C LEU A 133 -8.06 13.04 -13.37
N VAL A 134 -8.32 11.85 -13.87
CA VAL A 134 -8.77 10.70 -13.08
C VAL A 134 -7.85 9.51 -13.30
N THR A 135 -7.75 8.65 -12.30
CA THR A 135 -7.04 7.37 -12.44
C THR A 135 -8.06 6.25 -12.63
N HIS A 136 -7.86 5.41 -13.65
CA HIS A 136 -8.71 4.26 -13.96
C HIS A 136 -7.91 2.97 -13.82
N GLY A 137 -7.50 2.67 -12.57
CA GLY A 137 -6.71 1.48 -12.22
C GLY A 137 -6.23 1.53 -10.77
N ALA A 138 -5.58 0.47 -10.31
CA ALA A 138 -4.90 0.39 -9.02
C ALA A 138 -5.78 0.78 -7.80
N GLY A 139 -6.99 0.25 -7.68
CA GLY A 139 -7.91 0.54 -6.57
C GLY A 139 -8.68 1.84 -6.72
N GLN A 140 -8.60 2.53 -7.87
CA GLN A 140 -9.35 3.73 -8.19
C GLN A 140 -10.38 3.52 -9.31
N VAL A 141 -10.55 2.30 -9.77
CA VAL A 141 -11.61 1.95 -10.74
C VAL A 141 -12.96 2.29 -10.14
N GLY A 142 -13.82 2.97 -10.91
CA GLY A 142 -15.16 3.37 -10.48
C GLY A 142 -15.21 4.53 -9.47
N MET A 143 -14.09 5.03 -8.96
CA MET A 143 -14.06 6.03 -7.87
C MET A 143 -14.87 7.29 -8.20
N TRP A 144 -14.69 7.87 -9.38
CA TRP A 144 -15.43 9.08 -9.75
C TRP A 144 -16.92 8.80 -9.98
N GLU A 145 -17.25 7.63 -10.49
CA GLU A 145 -18.63 7.20 -10.73
C GLU A 145 -19.38 6.98 -9.41
N ASP A 146 -18.70 6.35 -8.43
CA ASP A 146 -19.26 6.14 -7.10
C ASP A 146 -19.56 7.48 -6.41
N ILE A 147 -18.64 8.46 -6.50
CA ILE A 147 -18.84 9.78 -5.92
C ILE A 147 -19.95 10.54 -6.64
N ALA A 148 -19.92 10.57 -7.98
CA ALA A 148 -20.96 11.22 -8.79
C ALA A 148 -22.34 10.59 -8.57
N GLY A 149 -22.41 9.25 -8.47
CA GLY A 149 -23.64 8.50 -8.21
C GLY A 149 -24.30 8.87 -6.89
N ARG A 150 -23.51 9.14 -5.84
CA ARG A 150 -24.03 9.58 -4.53
C ARG A 150 -24.81 10.91 -4.60
N THR A 151 -24.54 11.76 -5.60
CA THR A 151 -25.31 12.99 -5.78
C THR A 151 -26.74 12.76 -6.24
N GLY A 152 -27.05 11.58 -6.81
CA GLY A 152 -28.35 11.31 -7.45
C GLY A 152 -28.66 12.21 -8.64
N ASN A 153 -27.65 12.95 -9.16
CA ASN A 153 -27.85 13.98 -10.19
C ASN A 153 -27.17 13.61 -11.50
N ILE A 154 -27.96 13.17 -12.47
CA ILE A 154 -27.44 12.75 -13.78
C ILE A 154 -26.79 13.91 -14.56
N GLN A 155 -27.24 15.15 -14.38
CA GLN A 155 -26.65 16.31 -15.07
C GLN A 155 -25.24 16.61 -14.52
N LEU A 156 -25.06 16.50 -13.21
CA LEU A 156 -23.75 16.61 -12.58
C LEU A 156 -22.82 15.53 -13.12
N THR A 157 -23.26 14.28 -13.15
CA THR A 157 -22.48 13.15 -13.70
C THR A 157 -22.07 13.39 -15.15
N LYS A 158 -22.98 13.86 -16.00
CA LYS A 158 -22.69 14.21 -17.40
C LYS A 158 -21.66 15.36 -17.50
N SER A 159 -21.82 16.39 -16.69
CA SER A 159 -20.91 17.55 -16.68
C SER A 159 -19.51 17.16 -16.19
N PHE A 160 -19.44 16.37 -15.11
CA PHE A 160 -18.17 15.83 -14.61
C PHE A 160 -17.47 14.99 -15.67
N ARG A 161 -18.17 14.02 -16.26
CA ARG A 161 -17.61 13.16 -17.33
C ARG A 161 -17.04 13.99 -18.49
N LYS A 162 -17.71 15.07 -18.89
CA LYS A 162 -17.28 15.98 -19.95
C LYS A 162 -15.98 16.71 -19.60
N ASN A 163 -15.76 16.96 -18.31
CA ASN A 163 -14.58 17.65 -17.79
C ASN A 163 -13.37 16.72 -17.58
N ILE A 164 -13.54 15.38 -17.66
CA ILE A 164 -12.42 14.46 -17.57
C ILE A 164 -11.56 14.59 -18.81
N ALA A 165 -10.38 15.18 -18.66
CA ALA A 165 -9.43 15.38 -19.72
C ALA A 165 -8.50 14.19 -19.93
N MET A 166 -8.30 13.35 -18.90
CA MET A 166 -7.47 12.14 -18.97
C MET A 166 -7.95 11.06 -18.02
N TYR A 167 -7.98 9.83 -18.51
CA TYR A 167 -8.08 8.60 -17.74
C TYR A 167 -6.71 7.93 -17.66
N ALA A 168 -5.98 8.13 -16.58
CA ALA A 168 -4.66 7.54 -16.42
C ALA A 168 -4.77 6.06 -16.00
N PRO A 169 -3.99 5.14 -16.58
CA PRO A 169 -4.10 3.71 -16.28
C PRO A 169 -3.60 3.33 -14.87
N ASN A 170 -2.82 4.18 -14.24
CA ASN A 170 -2.34 4.02 -12.87
C ASN A 170 -1.92 5.38 -12.29
N THR A 171 -1.72 5.41 -10.98
CA THR A 171 -1.42 6.65 -10.27
C THR A 171 -0.04 7.22 -10.61
N GLY A 172 0.94 6.38 -10.94
CA GLY A 172 2.26 6.84 -11.39
C GLY A 172 2.17 7.61 -12.71
N THR A 173 1.39 7.10 -13.68
CA THR A 173 1.11 7.79 -14.95
C THR A 173 0.32 9.08 -14.70
N ALA A 174 -0.66 9.05 -13.81
CA ALA A 174 -1.42 10.26 -13.43
C ALA A 174 -0.50 11.32 -12.80
N LYS A 175 0.38 10.93 -11.89
CA LYS A 175 1.36 11.84 -11.28
C LYS A 175 2.27 12.47 -12.32
N LYS A 176 2.81 11.67 -13.25
CA LYS A 176 3.65 12.19 -14.34
C LYS A 176 2.88 13.20 -15.20
N ALA A 177 1.65 12.88 -15.61
CA ALA A 177 0.81 13.81 -16.38
C ALA A 177 0.55 15.10 -15.61
N TRP A 178 0.22 15.00 -14.32
CA TRP A 178 0.05 16.15 -13.44
C TRP A 178 1.28 17.06 -13.37
N GLU A 179 2.47 16.47 -13.24
CA GLU A 179 3.74 17.21 -13.12
C GLU A 179 4.18 17.85 -14.45
N THR A 180 3.87 17.22 -15.58
CA THR A 180 4.33 17.68 -16.90
C THR A 180 3.35 18.56 -17.66
N ASP A 181 2.06 18.53 -17.33
CA ASP A 181 1.02 19.33 -17.97
C ASP A 181 0.27 20.17 -16.94
N SER A 182 0.57 21.47 -16.92
CA SER A 182 -0.05 22.43 -16.00
C SER A 182 -1.51 22.76 -16.34
N SER A 183 -2.05 22.27 -17.46
CA SER A 183 -3.42 22.54 -17.89
C SER A 183 -4.48 21.80 -17.09
N TYR A 184 -4.13 20.75 -16.33
CA TYR A 184 -5.03 20.09 -15.42
C TYR A 184 -5.30 21.00 -14.21
N ASP A 185 -6.57 21.23 -13.91
CA ASP A 185 -7.01 22.04 -12.77
C ASP A 185 -7.14 21.21 -11.49
N ALA A 186 -7.58 19.96 -11.64
CA ALA A 186 -7.80 19.04 -10.55
C ALA A 186 -7.41 17.61 -10.92
N TRP A 187 -6.95 16.85 -9.93
CA TRP A 187 -6.76 15.41 -10.01
C TRP A 187 -7.58 14.74 -8.91
N LEU A 188 -8.59 13.98 -9.29
CA LEU A 188 -9.35 13.16 -8.35
C LEU A 188 -8.52 11.94 -7.97
N VAL A 189 -8.18 11.83 -6.69
CA VAL A 189 -7.21 10.85 -6.18
C VAL A 189 -7.50 10.58 -4.70
N PHE A 190 -6.79 9.67 -4.06
CA PHE A 190 -6.83 9.55 -2.61
C PHE A 190 -5.94 10.59 -1.91
N ASN A 191 -6.37 11.06 -0.72
CA ASN A 191 -5.65 12.04 0.10
C ASN A 191 -4.18 11.66 0.35
N THR A 192 -3.90 10.37 0.50
CA THR A 192 -2.56 9.82 0.76
C THR A 192 -1.52 10.24 -0.28
N TRP A 193 -1.95 10.50 -1.53
CA TRP A 193 -1.05 10.98 -2.58
C TRP A 193 -0.59 12.41 -2.35
N GLY A 194 -1.49 13.30 -1.94
CA GLY A 194 -1.11 14.67 -1.59
C GLY A 194 -0.29 14.74 -0.30
N VAL A 195 -0.63 13.91 0.70
CA VAL A 195 0.16 13.82 1.94
C VAL A 195 1.59 13.36 1.65
N SER A 196 1.75 12.36 0.77
CA SER A 196 3.08 11.83 0.41
C SER A 196 3.84 12.71 -0.60
N ASN A 197 3.18 13.67 -1.25
CA ASN A 197 3.76 14.54 -2.26
C ASN A 197 3.30 16.01 -2.07
N PRO A 198 3.64 16.67 -0.96
CA PRO A 198 3.11 18.00 -0.62
C PRO A 198 3.53 19.09 -1.60
N ASP A 199 4.57 18.84 -2.39
CA ASP A 199 5.11 19.80 -3.34
C ASP A 199 4.35 19.87 -4.66
N ILE A 200 3.56 18.86 -5.03
CA ILE A 200 2.89 18.82 -6.32
C ILE A 200 1.51 19.50 -6.34
N GLY A 201 0.94 19.84 -5.20
CA GLY A 201 -0.38 20.47 -5.13
C GLY A 201 -0.89 20.62 -3.71
N GLN A 202 -2.18 20.96 -3.61
CA GLN A 202 -2.93 21.12 -2.37
C GLN A 202 -4.11 20.16 -2.36
N ILE A 203 -4.37 19.50 -1.22
CA ILE A 203 -5.53 18.63 -1.04
C ILE A 203 -6.76 19.46 -0.68
N ILE A 204 -7.85 19.21 -1.40
CA ILE A 204 -9.19 19.67 -1.08
C ILE A 204 -10.03 18.45 -0.71
N PRO A 205 -10.70 18.44 0.44
CA PRO A 205 -11.58 17.34 0.81
C PRO A 205 -12.81 17.30 -0.10
N ILE A 206 -13.39 16.12 -0.25
CA ILE A 206 -14.70 15.95 -0.86
C ILE A 206 -15.75 16.20 0.22
N GLU A 207 -16.92 16.68 -0.18
CA GLU A 207 -18.06 16.94 0.71
C GLU A 207 -18.35 15.68 1.55
N PRO A 208 -18.65 15.80 2.85
CA PRO A 208 -18.84 14.66 3.75
C PRO A 208 -19.88 13.64 3.26
N GLU A 209 -20.96 14.11 2.62
CA GLU A 209 -22.02 13.27 2.08
C GLU A 209 -21.63 12.51 0.80
N LEU A 210 -20.54 12.94 0.13
CA LEU A 210 -20.08 12.37 -1.13
C LEU A 210 -18.79 11.58 -0.99
N VAL A 211 -17.98 11.83 0.05
CA VAL A 211 -16.68 11.18 0.21
C VAL A 211 -16.83 9.66 0.27
N ILE A 212 -15.95 8.97 -0.46
CA ILE A 212 -15.82 7.52 -0.37
C ILE A 212 -14.48 7.16 0.24
N TYR A 213 -14.45 6.03 0.90
CA TYR A 213 -13.26 5.45 1.48
C TYR A 213 -12.92 4.15 0.76
N ARG A 214 -11.64 3.87 0.62
CA ARG A 214 -11.12 2.57 0.22
C ARG A 214 -10.05 2.15 1.22
N ASP A 215 -9.98 0.89 1.46
CA ASP A 215 -9.01 0.30 2.38
C ASP A 215 -7.63 0.09 1.72
N THR A 216 -6.71 -0.33 2.55
CA THR A 216 -5.60 -1.19 2.21
C THR A 216 -5.74 -2.44 3.06
N GLY A 217 -5.76 -3.58 2.41
CA GLY A 217 -5.78 -4.89 3.05
C GLY A 217 -4.44 -5.61 2.89
N VAL A 218 -4.24 -6.60 3.71
CA VAL A 218 -3.08 -7.52 3.68
C VAL A 218 -3.55 -8.96 3.60
N ALA A 219 -2.73 -9.82 3.02
CA ALA A 219 -2.94 -11.27 3.00
C ALA A 219 -1.61 -12.00 3.12
N LEU A 220 -1.58 -13.11 3.87
CA LEU A 220 -0.49 -14.07 3.81
C LEU A 220 -0.57 -14.87 2.50
N THR A 221 0.58 -15.31 2.03
CA THR A 221 0.67 -16.31 0.98
C THR A 221 0.96 -17.68 1.58
N GLN A 222 0.84 -18.75 0.75
CA GLN A 222 1.28 -20.10 1.14
C GLN A 222 2.79 -20.18 1.41
N HIS A 223 3.58 -19.29 0.79
CA HIS A 223 4.99 -19.12 1.11
C HIS A 223 5.14 -18.46 2.49
N GLY A 224 4.40 -17.39 2.75
CA GLY A 224 4.42 -16.66 4.01
C GLY A 224 3.94 -17.45 5.23
N LEU A 225 3.09 -18.48 5.05
CA LEU A 225 2.73 -19.39 6.13
C LEU A 225 3.93 -20.16 6.71
N LYS A 226 4.99 -20.35 5.91
CA LYS A 226 6.22 -21.03 6.33
C LYS A 226 7.21 -20.08 7.00
N ASN A 227 6.94 -18.75 6.93
CA ASN A 227 7.75 -17.72 7.54
C ASN A 227 6.98 -17.10 8.73
N PRO A 228 7.26 -17.50 9.98
CA PRO A 228 6.53 -17.00 11.15
C PRO A 228 6.63 -15.48 11.31
N GLU A 229 7.68 -14.88 10.77
CA GLU A 229 7.90 -13.46 10.85
C GLU A 229 6.96 -12.67 9.92
N ALA A 230 6.44 -13.27 8.85
CA ALA A 230 5.43 -12.66 8.00
C ALA A 230 4.14 -12.36 8.79
N LYS A 231 3.70 -13.30 9.64
CA LYS A 231 2.56 -13.09 10.54
C LYS A 231 2.86 -12.03 11.60
N SER A 232 4.09 -12.03 12.14
CA SER A 232 4.55 -11.02 13.10
C SER A 232 4.50 -9.62 12.48
N PHE A 233 4.89 -9.48 11.21
CA PHE A 233 4.81 -8.22 10.48
C PHE A 233 3.35 -7.75 10.27
N ILE A 234 2.42 -8.63 9.86
CA ILE A 234 0.99 -8.30 9.75
C ILE A 234 0.43 -7.84 11.10
N THR A 235 0.76 -8.55 12.19
CA THR A 235 0.36 -8.14 13.54
C THR A 235 0.93 -6.76 13.90
N PHE A 236 2.18 -6.47 13.52
CA PHE A 236 2.77 -5.15 13.71
C PHE A 236 2.02 -4.07 12.91
N LEU A 237 1.66 -4.33 11.65
CA LEU A 237 0.87 -3.39 10.85
C LEU A 237 -0.45 -3.03 11.54
N SER A 238 -1.14 -3.98 12.16
CA SER A 238 -2.44 -3.78 12.84
C SER A 238 -2.29 -3.22 14.27
N SER A 239 -1.06 -3.04 14.77
CA SER A 239 -0.78 -2.50 16.12
C SER A 239 -0.99 -0.99 16.23
N ALA A 240 -0.97 -0.47 17.47
CA ALA A 240 -0.98 0.98 17.71
C ALA A 240 0.18 1.72 17.02
N GLN A 241 1.36 1.08 16.92
CA GLN A 241 2.52 1.64 16.23
C GLN A 241 2.30 1.66 14.72
N GLY A 242 1.78 0.56 14.15
CA GLY A 242 1.39 0.51 12.74
C GLY A 242 0.35 1.59 12.41
N HIS A 243 -0.68 1.74 13.26
CA HIS A 243 -1.67 2.81 13.11
C HIS A 243 -1.04 4.21 13.11
N ALA A 244 -0.13 4.49 14.04
CA ALA A 244 0.55 5.78 14.10
C ALA A 244 1.36 6.07 12.82
N ILE A 245 2.01 5.04 12.26
CA ILE A 245 2.75 5.14 10.99
C ILE A 245 1.78 5.47 9.84
N PHE A 246 0.75 4.64 9.63
CA PHE A 246 -0.18 4.83 8.52
C PHE A 246 -0.90 6.17 8.59
N LYS A 247 -1.24 6.65 9.79
CA LYS A 247 -1.86 7.97 10.02
C LYS A 247 -0.99 9.12 9.50
N GLN A 248 0.34 9.05 9.62
CA GLN A 248 1.26 10.06 9.09
C GLN A 248 1.16 10.20 7.56
N PHE A 249 0.75 9.14 6.87
CA PHE A 249 0.55 9.11 5.43
C PHE A 249 -0.91 9.31 5.00
N GLY A 250 -1.78 9.78 5.91
CA GLY A 250 -3.16 10.13 5.60
C GLY A 250 -4.16 8.96 5.65
N TRP A 251 -3.78 7.82 6.24
CA TRP A 251 -4.67 6.69 6.48
C TRP A 251 -5.39 6.81 7.82
N ASN A 252 -6.60 6.27 7.90
CA ASN A 252 -7.44 6.20 9.10
C ASN A 252 -7.66 4.73 9.49
N LYS A 253 -7.95 4.52 10.76
CA LYS A 253 -8.37 3.20 11.26
C LYS A 253 -9.90 3.08 11.22
#